data_0b9e75bf591e618fdadd9300f3bb39f3
#
_entry.id   0b9e75bf591e618fdadd9300f3bb39f3
#
_cell.length_a   1.000
_cell.length_b   1.000
_cell.length_c   1.000
_cell.angle_alpha   90.00
_cell.angle_beta   90.00
_cell.angle_gamma   90.00
#
_symmetry.space_group_name_H-M   'P 1'
#
loop_
_entity.id
_entity.type
_entity.pdbx_description
1 polymer ?
#
loop_
_entity_poly.entity_id
_entity_poly.type
_entity_poly.pdbx_seq_one_letter_code
_entity_poly.pdbx_strand_id
1 'polypeptide(L)'
;MRAPWQPVAVASLCLGLLAGCAQPSASSSSASPVTQTRPAPSQAPSAARILSGHHWLLQRASTAQGAEQAGWKPSGPGVEGKDVQLDFTSEGMLSVHNLCNQLAGRYTLDGNRILVEQLVSTMRACNNRPLMELEQRVAQRLAQLDSWQLRTAEGPAAPTLTLTFKDGGRWELQGKPTPATLYGSEGVREFMEVAPQREACTGVAPMQCLKVRSVQYDSRGLKTEVGPWQLFYTEIEGYRHEPGVRNVLRVQRYERKHVPADASRYVYVLDMVVESEIVKPR
;
A
#
# COMPACT_ATOMS: atom_id res chain seq x y z
N MET A 1 -18.80 -56.35 -3.35
CA MET A 1 -18.42 -57.37 -2.34
C MET A 1 -17.88 -56.58 -1.16
N ARG A 2 -18.75 -56.40 -0.14
CA ARG A 2 -18.73 -56.98 1.19
C ARG A 2 -17.35 -56.86 1.85
N ALA A 3 -17.12 -56.37 3.08
CA ALA A 3 -17.99 -56.04 4.19
C ALA A 3 -17.19 -55.21 5.22
N PRO A 4 -17.83 -54.69 6.29
CA PRO A 4 -17.28 -53.73 7.24
C PRO A 4 -16.71 -54.41 8.50
N TRP A 5 -15.97 -53.68 9.31
CA TRP A 5 -15.69 -54.06 10.67
C TRP A 5 -15.97 -52.95 11.67
N GLN A 6 -16.71 -53.34 12.70
CA GLN A 6 -17.25 -52.56 13.81
C GLN A 6 -16.37 -52.64 15.06
N PRO A 7 -16.72 -51.88 16.13
CA PRO A 7 -15.79 -51.44 17.20
C PRO A 7 -15.77 -52.34 18.44
N VAL A 8 -14.78 -52.14 19.29
CA VAL A 8 -14.74 -52.70 20.64
C VAL A 8 -14.68 -51.56 21.67
N ALA A 9 -15.73 -51.52 22.47
CA ALA A 9 -15.79 -50.76 23.71
C ALA A 9 -15.23 -51.57 24.86
N VAL A 10 -14.43 -50.97 25.72
CA VAL A 10 -14.09 -51.53 27.05
C VAL A 10 -14.38 -50.48 28.10
N ALA A 11 -15.40 -50.76 28.89
CA ALA A 11 -15.71 -50.08 30.11
C ALA A 11 -14.91 -50.71 31.27
N SER A 12 -14.34 -49.93 32.15
CA SER A 12 -13.86 -50.36 33.47
C SER A 12 -14.32 -49.37 34.52
N LEU A 13 -15.19 -49.86 35.34
CA LEU A 13 -15.66 -49.31 36.60
C LEU A 13 -14.62 -49.61 37.68
N CYS A 14 -14.30 -48.66 38.56
CA CYS A 14 -13.78 -48.92 39.89
C CYS A 14 -14.38 -47.94 40.88
N LEU A 15 -15.05 -48.52 41.85
CA LEU A 15 -15.68 -47.95 43.05
C LEU A 15 -14.66 -47.75 44.18
N GLY A 16 -14.90 -46.72 45.02
CA GLY A 16 -14.67 -46.82 46.47
C GLY A 16 -13.50 -46.04 47.04
N LEU A 17 -13.66 -45.06 47.85
CA LEU A 17 -13.86 -45.14 49.32
C LEU A 17 -13.76 -43.71 49.90
N LEU A 18 -14.73 -43.41 50.78
CA LEU A 18 -14.82 -42.25 51.64
C LEU A 18 -13.79 -42.28 52.76
N ALA A 19 -13.12 -41.17 53.03
CA ALA A 19 -12.58 -40.89 54.36
C ALA A 19 -12.61 -39.38 54.58
N GLY A 20 -13.43 -38.93 55.50
CA GLY A 20 -13.52 -37.58 56.01
C GLY A 20 -12.44 -37.24 56.99
N CYS A 21 -12.00 -35.98 57.03
CA CYS A 21 -11.40 -35.37 58.21
C CYS A 21 -11.52 -33.83 58.14
N ALA A 22 -12.18 -33.33 59.17
CA ALA A 22 -12.13 -32.05 59.90
C ALA A 22 -11.51 -30.79 59.26
N GLN A 23 -12.31 -29.76 59.18
CA GLN A 23 -11.94 -28.36 59.00
C GLN A 23 -11.36 -27.73 60.27
N PRO A 24 -10.39 -26.81 60.15
CA PRO A 24 -10.35 -25.64 61.02
C PRO A 24 -10.73 -24.38 60.27
N SER A 25 -11.64 -23.63 60.86
CA SER A 25 -12.09 -22.33 60.46
C SER A 25 -10.95 -21.32 60.52
N ALA A 26 -10.60 -20.72 59.38
CA ALA A 26 -9.73 -19.56 59.34
C ALA A 26 -10.46 -18.42 58.70
N SER A 27 -10.50 -17.30 59.37
CA SER A 27 -11.18 -16.07 59.07
C SER A 27 -10.71 -15.48 57.73
N SER A 28 -11.64 -15.33 56.82
CA SER A 28 -11.40 -14.72 55.51
C SER A 28 -11.38 -13.20 55.63
N SER A 29 -10.20 -12.62 55.54
CA SER A 29 -10.04 -11.21 55.16
C SER A 29 -10.22 -11.09 53.67
N SER A 30 -11.31 -10.50 53.23
CA SER A 30 -11.60 -10.21 51.81
C SER A 30 -10.70 -9.10 51.32
N ALA A 31 -9.56 -9.45 50.72
CA ALA A 31 -8.79 -8.55 49.87
C ALA A 31 -9.30 -8.71 48.44
N SER A 32 -10.05 -7.72 47.96
CA SER A 32 -10.42 -7.64 46.55
C SER A 32 -9.16 -7.57 45.68
N PRO A 33 -9.04 -8.39 44.65
CA PRO A 33 -7.92 -8.27 43.70
C PRO A 33 -8.10 -6.96 42.92
N VAL A 34 -7.22 -5.99 43.16
CA VAL A 34 -7.04 -4.83 42.26
C VAL A 34 -6.52 -5.42 40.95
N THR A 35 -7.42 -5.57 39.99
CA THR A 35 -7.05 -5.85 38.60
C THR A 35 -6.26 -4.66 38.08
N GLN A 36 -4.95 -4.71 38.18
CA GLN A 36 -4.09 -3.80 37.45
C GLN A 36 -4.27 -4.11 35.97
N THR A 37 -5.11 -3.30 35.32
CA THR A 37 -5.20 -3.24 33.86
C THR A 37 -3.85 -2.77 33.35
N ARG A 38 -3.00 -3.72 32.98
CA ARG A 38 -1.73 -3.45 32.29
C ARG A 38 -2.08 -2.65 31.04
N PRO A 39 -1.57 -1.41 30.85
CA PRO A 39 -1.78 -0.69 29.62
C PRO A 39 -1.32 -1.58 28.48
N ALA A 40 -2.17 -1.79 27.47
CA ALA A 40 -1.77 -2.47 26.25
C ALA A 40 -0.51 -1.76 25.72
N PRO A 41 0.56 -2.47 25.37
CA PRO A 41 1.75 -1.83 24.81
C PRO A 41 1.30 -1.07 23.58
N SER A 42 1.53 0.24 23.57
CA SER A 42 1.44 1.07 22.39
C SER A 42 2.43 0.45 21.39
N GLN A 43 1.92 -0.35 20.47
CA GLN A 43 2.74 -0.97 19.45
C GLN A 43 3.21 0.14 18.51
N ALA A 44 4.44 0.59 18.70
CA ALA A 44 5.13 1.31 17.63
C ALA A 44 4.94 0.49 16.35
N PRO A 45 4.59 1.13 15.21
CA PRO A 45 4.36 0.38 13.98
C PRO A 45 5.57 -0.47 13.67
N SER A 46 5.37 -1.77 13.42
CA SER A 46 6.48 -2.67 13.09
C SER A 46 7.22 -2.10 11.87
N ALA A 47 8.53 -2.30 11.80
CA ALA A 47 9.36 -1.83 10.67
C ALA A 47 8.78 -2.29 9.32
N ALA A 48 8.21 -3.51 9.26
CA ALA A 48 7.52 -4.02 8.08
C ALA A 48 6.30 -3.16 7.68
N ARG A 49 5.53 -2.66 8.64
CA ARG A 49 4.37 -1.77 8.37
C ARG A 49 4.83 -0.41 7.85
N ILE A 50 5.95 0.13 8.37
CA ILE A 50 6.51 1.38 7.86
C ILE A 50 7.03 1.15 6.44
N LEU A 51 7.67 0.02 6.17
CA LEU A 51 8.18 -0.35 4.86
C LEU A 51 7.05 -0.38 3.82
N SER A 52 5.94 -1.06 4.11
CA SER A 52 4.79 -1.16 3.20
C SER A 52 3.89 0.08 3.20
N GLY A 53 4.00 0.95 4.20
CA GLY A 53 3.22 2.18 4.32
C GLY A 53 3.80 3.38 3.57
N HIS A 54 4.89 3.22 2.84
CA HIS A 54 5.56 4.32 2.15
C HIS A 54 5.98 3.94 0.73
N HIS A 55 5.93 4.93 -0.16
CA HIS A 55 6.65 4.95 -1.41
C HIS A 55 8.10 5.37 -1.12
N TRP A 56 9.08 4.59 -1.57
CA TRP A 56 10.49 4.82 -1.30
C TRP A 56 11.19 5.40 -2.52
N LEU A 57 11.58 6.68 -2.43
CA LEU A 57 12.17 7.45 -3.51
C LEU A 57 13.69 7.45 -3.39
N LEU A 58 14.41 6.93 -4.39
CA LEU A 58 15.87 6.86 -4.39
C LEU A 58 16.48 8.26 -4.48
N GLN A 59 17.10 8.68 -3.38
CA GLN A 59 17.76 10.00 -3.30
C GLN A 59 19.24 9.92 -3.61
N ARG A 60 19.93 8.88 -3.11
CA ARG A 60 21.36 8.74 -3.22
C ARG A 60 21.77 7.28 -3.39
N ALA A 61 22.76 7.06 -4.24
CA ALA A 61 23.46 5.80 -4.36
C ALA A 61 24.95 6.01 -4.07
N SER A 62 25.59 5.07 -3.37
CA SER A 62 27.01 5.16 -3.02
C SER A 62 27.72 3.82 -3.10
N THR A 63 29.03 3.85 -3.27
CA THR A 63 29.92 2.69 -3.16
C THR A 63 30.07 2.23 -1.72
N ALA A 64 30.74 1.12 -1.48
CA ALA A 64 31.10 0.65 -0.13
C ALA A 64 31.95 1.67 0.63
N GLN A 65 32.78 2.45 -0.07
CA GLN A 65 33.63 3.50 0.50
C GLN A 65 32.89 4.83 0.70
N GLY A 66 31.59 4.90 0.36
CA GLY A 66 30.74 6.08 0.53
C GLY A 66 30.81 7.09 -0.62
N ALA A 67 31.57 6.83 -1.67
CA ALA A 67 31.60 7.69 -2.86
C ALA A 67 30.24 7.65 -3.58
N GLU A 68 29.73 8.84 -3.94
CA GLU A 68 28.44 8.96 -4.64
C GLU A 68 28.52 8.36 -6.06
N GLN A 69 27.49 7.64 -6.44
CA GLN A 69 27.31 7.04 -7.75
C GLN A 69 26.22 7.79 -8.52
N ALA A 70 26.59 8.44 -9.60
CA ALA A 70 25.66 9.08 -10.53
C ALA A 70 24.92 8.07 -11.42
N GLY A 71 23.91 8.54 -12.15
CA GLY A 71 23.22 7.75 -13.18
C GLY A 71 22.05 6.91 -12.68
N TRP A 72 21.57 7.12 -11.45
CA TRP A 72 20.41 6.43 -10.86
C TRP A 72 19.11 7.24 -10.94
N LYS A 73 19.11 8.41 -11.59
CA LYS A 73 17.91 9.21 -11.80
C LYS A 73 17.28 8.93 -13.15
N PRO A 74 15.96 8.71 -13.21
CA PRO A 74 15.22 8.65 -14.46
C PRO A 74 15.38 9.94 -15.26
N SER A 75 15.46 9.84 -16.58
CA SER A 75 15.56 10.99 -17.47
C SER A 75 14.76 10.78 -18.75
N GLY A 76 14.18 11.85 -19.25
CA GLY A 76 13.40 11.90 -20.49
C GLY A 76 11.89 12.00 -20.29
N PRO A 77 11.12 12.02 -21.40
CA PRO A 77 9.68 12.31 -21.39
C PRO A 77 8.87 11.42 -20.43
N GLY A 78 8.05 12.06 -19.60
CA GLY A 78 7.14 11.40 -18.66
C GLY A 78 7.75 10.98 -17.32
N VAL A 79 9.07 11.14 -17.15
CA VAL A 79 9.77 10.85 -15.88
C VAL A 79 10.60 12.03 -15.36
N GLU A 80 10.43 13.21 -15.96
CA GLU A 80 11.13 14.42 -15.54
C GLU A 80 10.87 14.74 -14.07
N GLY A 81 11.94 15.00 -13.32
CA GLY A 81 11.86 15.31 -11.89
C GLY A 81 11.40 14.17 -10.99
N LYS A 82 11.23 12.97 -11.53
CA LYS A 82 10.91 11.77 -10.74
C LYS A 82 12.18 11.06 -10.29
N ASP A 83 12.07 10.38 -9.16
CA ASP A 83 13.09 9.45 -8.67
C ASP A 83 12.67 8.00 -8.99
N VAL A 84 13.61 7.06 -9.01
CA VAL A 84 13.28 5.63 -8.97
C VAL A 84 12.49 5.37 -7.69
N GLN A 85 11.30 4.81 -7.83
CA GLN A 85 10.40 4.54 -6.70
C GLN A 85 10.28 3.03 -6.47
N LEU A 86 10.45 2.63 -5.22
CA LEU A 86 10.24 1.27 -4.74
C LEU A 86 9.02 1.24 -3.85
N ASP A 87 8.13 0.28 -4.08
CA ASP A 87 6.94 0.04 -3.27
C ASP A 87 6.97 -1.41 -2.75
N PHE A 88 6.91 -1.56 -1.45
CA PHE A 88 6.85 -2.85 -0.78
C PHE A 88 5.43 -3.07 -0.27
N THR A 89 4.87 -4.25 -0.47
CA THR A 89 3.55 -4.60 0.09
C THR A 89 3.68 -5.54 1.28
N SER A 90 2.64 -5.60 2.12
CA SER A 90 2.57 -6.52 3.26
C SER A 90 2.58 -7.99 2.83
N GLU A 91 2.17 -8.28 1.59
CA GLU A 91 2.12 -9.62 0.99
C GLU A 91 3.48 -10.07 0.41
N GLY A 92 4.54 -9.29 0.61
CA GLY A 92 5.89 -9.63 0.14
C GLY A 92 6.12 -9.35 -1.34
N MET A 93 5.45 -8.36 -1.91
CA MET A 93 5.69 -7.91 -3.28
C MET A 93 6.48 -6.60 -3.29
N LEU A 94 7.50 -6.54 -4.13
CA LEU A 94 8.24 -5.34 -4.49
C LEU A 94 7.84 -4.92 -5.89
N SER A 95 7.50 -3.64 -6.06
CA SER A 95 7.31 -3.00 -7.36
C SER A 95 8.27 -1.83 -7.51
N VAL A 96 8.77 -1.62 -8.73
CA VAL A 96 9.65 -0.49 -9.05
C VAL A 96 9.02 0.34 -10.16
N HIS A 97 8.92 1.62 -9.94
CA HIS A 97 8.25 2.59 -10.82
C HIS A 97 9.19 3.67 -11.33
N ASN A 98 8.67 4.49 -12.24
CA ASN A 98 9.37 5.60 -12.89
C ASN A 98 10.55 5.13 -13.77
N LEU A 99 10.42 3.93 -14.33
CA LEU A 99 11.29 3.36 -15.36
C LEU A 99 10.54 3.25 -16.68
N CYS A 100 11.16 2.69 -17.71
CA CYS A 100 10.48 2.39 -18.98
C CYS A 100 9.31 1.44 -18.73
N ASN A 101 9.59 0.34 -18.06
CA ASN A 101 8.63 -0.64 -17.61
C ASN A 101 8.52 -0.63 -16.09
N GLN A 102 7.43 -1.20 -15.59
CA GLN A 102 7.33 -1.53 -14.18
C GLN A 102 8.03 -2.86 -13.92
N LEU A 103 8.92 -2.89 -12.94
CA LEU A 103 9.48 -4.13 -12.44
C LEU A 103 8.66 -4.61 -11.25
N ALA A 104 8.48 -5.90 -11.12
CA ALA A 104 7.83 -6.51 -9.96
C ALA A 104 8.44 -7.86 -9.62
N GLY A 105 8.47 -8.20 -8.34
CA GLY A 105 8.94 -9.49 -7.84
C GLY A 105 8.63 -9.69 -6.37
N ARG A 106 8.89 -10.89 -5.88
CA ARG A 106 8.71 -11.18 -4.45
C ARG A 106 9.92 -10.71 -3.66
N TYR A 107 9.68 -10.36 -2.40
CA TYR A 107 10.74 -10.16 -1.42
C TYR A 107 10.40 -10.87 -0.11
N THR A 108 11.44 -11.23 0.64
CA THR A 108 11.32 -11.77 1.99
C THR A 108 12.26 -11.03 2.93
N LEU A 109 11.83 -10.91 4.19
CA LEU A 109 12.60 -10.29 5.26
C LEU A 109 12.95 -11.34 6.32
N ASP A 110 14.22 -11.34 6.76
CA ASP A 110 14.69 -12.09 7.90
C ASP A 110 15.58 -11.17 8.75
N GLY A 111 14.98 -10.60 9.81
CA GLY A 111 15.61 -9.54 10.58
C GLY A 111 15.96 -8.34 9.73
N ASN A 112 17.24 -8.02 9.60
CA ASN A 112 17.76 -6.95 8.74
C ASN A 112 18.16 -7.44 7.34
N ARG A 113 18.03 -8.72 7.04
CA ARG A 113 18.24 -9.25 5.69
C ARG A 113 17.02 -9.08 4.84
N ILE A 114 17.24 -8.84 3.58
CA ILE A 114 16.20 -8.74 2.56
C ILE A 114 16.66 -9.50 1.31
N LEU A 115 15.83 -10.43 0.89
CA LEU A 115 16.02 -11.16 -0.34
C LEU A 115 14.96 -10.73 -1.35
N VAL A 116 15.39 -10.32 -2.52
CA VAL A 116 14.52 -10.04 -3.67
C VAL A 116 14.69 -11.16 -4.68
N GLU A 117 13.59 -11.80 -5.03
CA GLU A 117 13.54 -12.82 -6.07
C GLU A 117 13.68 -12.18 -7.46
N GLN A 118 13.73 -13.01 -8.50
CA GLN A 118 13.83 -12.52 -9.87
C GLN A 118 12.69 -11.53 -10.19
N LEU A 119 13.07 -10.32 -10.58
CA LEU A 119 12.14 -9.30 -11.02
C LEU A 119 11.67 -9.60 -12.45
N VAL A 120 10.38 -9.48 -12.68
CA VAL A 120 9.75 -9.49 -14.00
C VAL A 120 9.46 -8.06 -14.44
N SER A 121 9.51 -7.81 -15.73
CA SER A 121 9.27 -6.50 -16.32
C SER A 121 8.04 -6.55 -17.23
N THR A 122 7.24 -5.49 -17.24
CA THR A 122 6.23 -5.31 -18.29
C THR A 122 6.93 -5.08 -19.64
N MET A 123 6.25 -5.41 -20.74
CA MET A 123 6.85 -5.31 -22.10
C MET A 123 6.24 -4.12 -22.86
N ARG A 124 6.54 -2.90 -22.41
CA ARG A 124 6.15 -1.69 -23.15
C ARG A 124 7.28 -1.29 -24.09
N ALA A 125 6.92 -0.86 -25.29
CA ALA A 125 7.87 -0.20 -26.18
C ALA A 125 8.21 1.19 -25.60
N CYS A 126 9.50 1.48 -25.48
CA CYS A 126 10.02 2.71 -24.90
C CYS A 126 11.10 3.28 -25.81
N ASN A 127 10.85 4.45 -26.36
CA ASN A 127 11.82 5.12 -27.24
C ASN A 127 12.89 5.92 -26.45
N ASN A 128 13.06 5.60 -25.16
CA ASN A 128 14.02 6.25 -24.27
C ASN A 128 15.10 5.25 -23.85
N ARG A 129 16.18 5.19 -24.62
CA ARG A 129 17.28 4.26 -24.38
C ARG A 129 17.95 4.45 -23.01
N PRO A 130 18.25 5.68 -22.52
CA PRO A 130 18.79 5.87 -21.18
C PRO A 130 17.89 5.31 -20.07
N LEU A 131 16.57 5.41 -20.23
CA LEU A 131 15.61 4.89 -19.26
C LEU A 131 15.56 3.35 -19.28
N MET A 132 15.70 2.72 -20.44
CA MET A 132 15.80 1.26 -20.57
C MET A 132 17.10 0.74 -19.94
N GLU A 133 18.21 1.44 -20.14
CA GLU A 133 19.50 1.09 -19.53
C GLU A 133 19.44 1.26 -18.00
N LEU A 134 18.75 2.29 -17.50
CA LEU A 134 18.52 2.47 -16.07
C LEU A 134 17.67 1.31 -15.50
N GLU A 135 16.62 0.90 -16.20
CA GLU A 135 15.76 -0.24 -15.79
C GLU A 135 16.59 -1.52 -15.62
N GLN A 136 17.44 -1.84 -16.59
CA GLN A 136 18.31 -3.00 -16.51
C GLN A 136 19.29 -2.92 -15.32
N ARG A 137 19.91 -1.75 -15.11
CA ARG A 137 20.80 -1.53 -13.96
C ARG A 137 20.06 -1.68 -12.63
N VAL A 138 18.84 -1.13 -12.52
CA VAL A 138 18.01 -1.24 -11.32
C VAL A 138 17.66 -2.69 -11.04
N ALA A 139 17.23 -3.46 -12.06
CA ALA A 139 16.92 -4.87 -11.91
C ALA A 139 18.13 -5.68 -11.45
N GLN A 140 19.28 -5.49 -12.09
CA GLN A 140 20.55 -6.15 -11.73
C GLN A 140 21.00 -5.77 -10.31
N ARG A 141 20.82 -4.51 -9.93
CA ARG A 141 21.20 -4.02 -8.60
C ARG A 141 20.34 -4.62 -7.51
N LEU A 142 19.03 -4.65 -7.69
CA LEU A 142 18.09 -5.23 -6.71
C LEU A 142 18.29 -6.75 -6.53
N ALA A 143 18.75 -7.47 -7.55
CA ALA A 143 19.15 -8.87 -7.42
C ALA A 143 20.38 -9.09 -6.52
N GLN A 144 21.15 -8.04 -6.23
CA GLN A 144 22.31 -8.05 -5.35
C GLN A 144 21.99 -7.51 -3.94
N LEU A 145 20.71 -7.29 -3.63
CA LEU A 145 20.30 -6.78 -2.33
C LEU A 145 20.66 -7.80 -1.24
N ASP A 146 21.17 -7.30 -0.12
CA ASP A 146 21.61 -8.12 1.03
C ASP A 146 20.86 -7.72 2.30
N SER A 147 20.87 -6.45 2.64
CA SER A 147 20.27 -6.00 3.90
C SER A 147 19.59 -4.65 3.79
N TRP A 148 18.74 -4.37 4.77
CA TRP A 148 17.97 -3.14 4.85
C TRP A 148 18.01 -2.56 6.26
N GLN A 149 17.92 -1.26 6.34
CA GLN A 149 17.83 -0.52 7.60
C GLN A 149 16.80 0.61 7.45
N LEU A 150 15.87 0.67 8.38
CA LEU A 150 14.89 1.74 8.46
C LEU A 150 15.29 2.70 9.59
N ARG A 151 15.34 3.98 9.27
CA ARG A 151 15.48 5.05 10.24
C ARG A 151 14.21 5.89 10.23
N THR A 152 13.52 5.93 11.35
CA THR A 152 12.39 6.82 11.58
C THR A 152 12.92 8.05 12.30
N ALA A 153 12.60 9.23 11.80
CA ALA A 153 12.88 10.47 12.51
C ALA A 153 11.79 10.75 13.54
N GLU A 154 12.15 11.37 14.64
CA GLU A 154 11.16 11.96 15.55
C GLU A 154 10.57 13.22 14.90
N GLY A 155 9.23 13.36 14.97
CA GLY A 155 8.54 14.52 14.39
C GLY A 155 8.14 14.34 12.91
N PRO A 156 7.95 15.45 12.17
CA PRO A 156 7.38 15.43 10.82
C PRO A 156 8.36 14.99 9.72
N ALA A 157 9.60 14.66 10.06
CA ALA A 157 10.60 14.25 9.08
C ALA A 157 10.24 12.87 8.48
N ALA A 158 10.40 12.76 7.16
CA ALA A 158 10.12 11.52 6.45
C ALA A 158 11.11 10.41 6.85
N PRO A 159 10.67 9.15 6.97
CA PRO A 159 11.55 8.03 7.26
C PRO A 159 12.56 7.81 6.13
N THR A 160 13.72 7.28 6.46
CA THR A 160 14.76 6.92 5.50
C THR A 160 14.97 5.41 5.50
N LEU A 161 14.97 4.82 4.30
CA LEU A 161 15.31 3.42 4.07
C LEU A 161 16.70 3.35 3.46
N THR A 162 17.61 2.61 4.10
CA THR A 162 18.91 2.28 3.54
C THR A 162 18.90 0.83 3.08
N LEU A 163 19.16 0.60 1.79
CA LEU A 163 19.37 -0.71 1.20
C LEU A 163 20.86 -0.91 0.99
N THR A 164 21.41 -2.02 1.50
CA THR A 164 22.82 -2.39 1.33
C THR A 164 22.92 -3.60 0.42
N PHE A 165 23.85 -3.56 -0.51
CA PHE A 165 24.07 -4.60 -1.51
C PHE A 165 25.29 -5.47 -1.17
N LYS A 166 25.38 -6.66 -1.77
CA LYS A 166 26.45 -7.64 -1.51
C LYS A 166 27.88 -7.09 -1.70
N ASP A 167 28.05 -6.09 -2.54
CA ASP A 167 29.32 -5.37 -2.75
C ASP A 167 29.61 -4.27 -1.73
N GLY A 168 28.72 -4.08 -0.73
CA GLY A 168 28.78 -3.02 0.28
C GLY A 168 28.26 -1.66 -0.17
N GLY A 169 27.92 -1.50 -1.44
CA GLY A 169 27.28 -0.26 -1.91
C GLY A 169 25.89 -0.06 -1.33
N ARG A 170 25.39 1.16 -1.34
CA ARG A 170 24.15 1.53 -0.65
C ARG A 170 23.24 2.39 -1.51
N TRP A 171 21.95 2.21 -1.31
CA TRP A 171 20.92 3.17 -1.71
C TRP A 171 20.28 3.77 -0.47
N GLU A 172 20.12 5.09 -0.47
CA GLU A 172 19.38 5.85 0.52
C GLU A 172 18.08 6.35 -0.13
N LEU A 173 16.95 5.94 0.44
CA LEU A 173 15.63 6.24 -0.08
C LEU A 173 14.83 7.02 0.97
N GLN A 174 14.10 8.03 0.50
CA GLN A 174 13.18 8.79 1.33
C GLN A 174 11.77 8.24 1.23
N GLY A 175 11.12 8.01 2.38
CA GLY A 175 9.75 7.53 2.45
C GLY A 175 8.74 8.65 2.24
N LYS A 176 7.84 8.49 1.28
CA LYS A 176 6.63 9.30 1.12
C LYS A 176 5.45 8.45 1.56
N PRO A 177 4.61 8.89 2.53
CA PRO A 177 3.47 8.08 2.97
C PRO A 177 2.59 7.67 1.81
N THR A 178 2.16 6.40 1.78
CA THR A 178 1.08 5.97 0.88
C THR A 178 -0.22 6.68 1.27
N PRO A 179 -1.21 6.78 0.37
CA PRO A 179 -2.51 7.36 0.72
C PRO A 179 -3.17 6.65 1.92
N ALA A 180 -3.04 5.33 2.05
CA ALA A 180 -3.54 4.59 3.22
C ALA A 180 -2.87 5.05 4.52
N THR A 181 -1.57 5.27 4.50
CA THR A 181 -0.83 5.82 5.65
C THR A 181 -1.19 7.27 5.93
N LEU A 182 -1.27 8.09 4.88
CA LEU A 182 -1.56 9.53 4.97
C LEU A 182 -2.96 9.79 5.54
N TYR A 183 -3.97 9.08 5.01
CA TYR A 183 -5.36 9.25 5.43
C TYR A 183 -5.74 8.33 6.60
N GLY A 184 -4.91 7.32 6.88
CA GLY A 184 -5.05 6.40 8.01
C GLY A 184 -6.23 5.44 7.88
N SER A 185 -6.66 5.17 6.67
CA SER A 185 -7.71 4.20 6.33
C SER A 185 -7.33 3.44 5.06
N GLU A 186 -7.83 2.23 4.92
CA GLU A 186 -7.75 1.51 3.65
C GLU A 186 -8.63 2.20 2.60
N GLY A 187 -8.13 2.22 1.36
CA GLY A 187 -8.88 2.77 0.24
C GLY A 187 -10.03 1.85 -0.18
N VAL A 188 -11.18 2.42 -0.44
CA VAL A 188 -12.30 1.71 -1.07
C VAL A 188 -12.22 1.91 -2.57
N ARG A 189 -12.12 0.80 -3.31
CA ARG A 189 -12.07 0.84 -4.77
C ARG A 189 -13.43 1.21 -5.33
N GLU A 190 -13.46 2.23 -6.16
CA GLU A 190 -14.65 2.70 -6.87
C GLU A 190 -14.31 2.94 -8.34
N PHE A 191 -15.34 2.85 -9.19
CA PHE A 191 -15.23 3.25 -10.58
C PHE A 191 -16.16 4.41 -10.85
N MET A 192 -15.64 5.42 -11.53
CA MET A 192 -16.43 6.58 -11.93
C MET A 192 -16.13 7.00 -13.35
N GLU A 193 -17.17 7.34 -14.05
CA GLU A 193 -17.07 7.98 -15.37
C GLU A 193 -17.05 9.49 -15.19
N VAL A 194 -16.10 10.14 -15.84
CA VAL A 194 -15.92 11.59 -15.84
C VAL A 194 -16.34 12.11 -17.20
N ALA A 195 -17.24 13.10 -17.21
CA ALA A 195 -17.72 13.75 -18.43
C ALA A 195 -16.60 14.53 -19.12
N PRO A 196 -16.70 14.71 -20.47
CA PRO A 196 -15.68 15.40 -21.23
C PRO A 196 -15.60 16.91 -20.94
N GLN A 197 -16.61 17.47 -20.28
CA GLN A 197 -16.66 18.89 -19.90
C GLN A 197 -16.90 19.02 -18.40
N ARG A 198 -16.29 20.05 -17.82
CA ARG A 198 -16.65 20.51 -16.47
C ARG A 198 -17.94 21.31 -16.55
N GLU A 199 -18.67 21.38 -15.46
CA GLU A 199 -19.88 22.21 -15.33
C GLU A 199 -19.71 23.29 -14.27
N ALA A 200 -20.33 24.44 -14.50
CA ALA A 200 -20.37 25.51 -13.51
C ALA A 200 -21.10 25.02 -12.23
N CYS A 201 -20.51 25.27 -11.09
CA CYS A 201 -21.04 24.90 -9.80
C CYS A 201 -20.72 25.99 -8.77
N THR A 202 -21.37 25.92 -7.62
CA THR A 202 -21.16 26.88 -6.53
C THR A 202 -20.78 26.10 -5.26
N GLY A 203 -19.54 26.28 -4.82
CA GLY A 203 -19.05 25.87 -3.52
C GLY A 203 -19.03 27.08 -2.58
N VAL A 204 -17.86 27.36 -1.96
CA VAL A 204 -17.64 28.61 -1.22
C VAL A 204 -17.65 29.81 -2.18
N ALA A 205 -17.25 29.59 -3.44
CA ALA A 205 -17.29 30.54 -4.54
C ALA A 205 -17.71 29.82 -5.83
N PRO A 206 -18.11 30.58 -6.89
CA PRO A 206 -18.31 29.99 -8.22
C PRO A 206 -17.05 29.26 -8.70
N MET A 207 -17.22 28.03 -9.20
CA MET A 207 -16.12 27.18 -9.66
C MET A 207 -16.55 26.28 -10.82
N GLN A 208 -15.62 25.50 -11.35
CA GLN A 208 -15.84 24.49 -12.38
C GLN A 208 -15.66 23.10 -11.78
N CYS A 209 -16.77 22.40 -11.61
CA CYS A 209 -16.78 21.04 -11.07
C CYS A 209 -16.57 19.99 -12.16
N LEU A 210 -15.96 18.86 -11.78
CA LEU A 210 -16.10 17.65 -12.58
C LEU A 210 -17.57 17.21 -12.55
N LYS A 211 -18.04 16.62 -13.66
CA LYS A 211 -19.31 15.92 -13.72
C LYS A 211 -19.02 14.44 -13.79
N VAL A 212 -19.49 13.67 -12.82
CA VAL A 212 -19.16 12.25 -12.68
C VAL A 212 -20.42 11.41 -12.51
N ARG A 213 -20.30 10.12 -12.80
CA ARG A 213 -21.28 9.11 -12.42
C ARG A 213 -20.58 7.81 -11.99
N SER A 214 -21.20 7.06 -11.09
CA SER A 214 -20.70 5.76 -10.68
C SER A 214 -20.83 4.75 -11.81
N VAL A 215 -19.89 3.81 -11.85
CA VAL A 215 -19.90 2.66 -12.78
C VAL A 215 -19.66 1.39 -11.97
N GLN A 216 -20.45 0.36 -12.20
CA GLN A 216 -20.26 -0.95 -11.58
C GLN A 216 -19.85 -1.99 -12.64
N TYR A 217 -19.00 -2.91 -12.21
CA TYR A 217 -18.55 -4.03 -13.03
C TYR A 217 -18.83 -5.34 -12.30
N ASP A 218 -19.19 -6.39 -13.04
CA ASP A 218 -19.30 -7.74 -12.51
C ASP A 218 -17.92 -8.40 -12.30
N SER A 219 -17.91 -9.61 -11.78
CA SER A 219 -16.69 -10.41 -11.56
C SER A 219 -15.92 -10.75 -12.84
N ARG A 220 -16.54 -10.62 -14.01
CA ARG A 220 -15.94 -10.82 -15.33
C ARG A 220 -15.40 -9.52 -15.93
N GLY A 221 -15.58 -8.39 -15.25
CA GLY A 221 -15.17 -7.07 -15.72
C GLY A 221 -16.15 -6.45 -16.75
N LEU A 222 -17.38 -6.94 -16.83
CA LEU A 222 -18.41 -6.35 -17.67
C LEU A 222 -19.16 -5.26 -16.90
N LYS A 223 -19.37 -4.12 -17.57
CA LYS A 223 -20.15 -3.00 -17.02
C LYS A 223 -21.61 -3.42 -16.83
N THR A 224 -22.10 -3.34 -15.60
CA THR A 224 -23.45 -3.81 -15.22
C THR A 224 -24.38 -2.66 -14.92
N GLU A 225 -23.91 -1.60 -14.28
CA GLU A 225 -24.73 -0.48 -13.86
C GLU A 225 -23.96 0.84 -14.01
N VAL A 226 -24.70 1.88 -14.39
CA VAL A 226 -24.20 3.25 -14.50
C VAL A 226 -25.18 4.16 -13.78
N GLY A 227 -24.68 4.86 -12.76
CA GLY A 227 -25.48 5.79 -11.96
C GLY A 227 -25.81 7.10 -12.69
N PRO A 228 -26.61 7.95 -12.05
CA PRO A 228 -26.91 9.28 -12.58
C PRO A 228 -25.67 10.19 -12.55
N TRP A 229 -25.64 11.15 -13.48
CA TRP A 229 -24.63 12.21 -13.45
C TRP A 229 -24.83 13.13 -12.24
N GLN A 230 -23.72 13.51 -11.61
CA GLN A 230 -23.68 14.43 -10.47
C GLN A 230 -22.47 15.35 -10.55
N LEU A 231 -22.59 16.53 -9.96
CA LEU A 231 -21.46 17.43 -9.80
C LEU A 231 -20.52 16.89 -8.72
N PHE A 232 -19.23 16.97 -8.99
CA PHE A 232 -18.19 16.50 -8.11
C PHE A 232 -17.29 17.67 -7.71
N TYR A 233 -17.42 18.06 -6.44
CA TYR A 233 -16.87 19.30 -5.90
C TYR A 233 -15.41 19.20 -5.48
N THR A 234 -14.83 18.01 -5.55
CA THR A 234 -13.40 17.77 -5.22
C THR A 234 -12.64 17.36 -6.46
N GLU A 235 -11.33 17.55 -6.45
CA GLU A 235 -10.47 16.97 -7.46
C GLU A 235 -10.14 15.52 -7.12
N ILE A 236 -9.74 14.75 -8.13
CA ILE A 236 -9.23 13.38 -7.97
C ILE A 236 -7.70 13.48 -8.01
N GLU A 237 -7.04 13.14 -6.91
CA GLU A 237 -5.57 13.18 -6.83
C GLU A 237 -4.95 12.26 -7.88
N GLY A 238 -3.97 12.77 -8.61
CA GLY A 238 -3.31 12.03 -9.70
C GLY A 238 -4.07 12.05 -11.03
N TYR A 239 -5.30 12.55 -11.09
CA TYR A 239 -6.07 12.71 -12.33
C TYR A 239 -6.01 14.13 -12.85
N ARG A 240 -5.76 14.26 -14.15
CA ARG A 240 -5.82 15.53 -14.86
C ARG A 240 -6.95 15.46 -15.90
N HIS A 241 -7.99 16.26 -15.70
CA HIS A 241 -9.10 16.35 -16.64
C HIS A 241 -8.65 17.06 -17.93
N GLU A 242 -8.95 16.44 -19.07
CA GLU A 242 -8.71 17.01 -20.39
C GLU A 242 -10.07 17.33 -21.05
N PRO A 243 -10.33 18.62 -21.42
CA PRO A 243 -11.57 18.98 -22.09
C PRO A 243 -11.76 18.20 -23.39
N GLY A 244 -12.96 17.69 -23.60
CA GLY A 244 -13.29 16.87 -24.76
C GLY A 244 -12.97 15.39 -24.62
N VAL A 245 -12.38 14.96 -23.48
CA VAL A 245 -12.07 13.56 -23.23
C VAL A 245 -12.97 13.01 -22.12
N ARG A 246 -13.74 11.97 -22.43
CA ARG A 246 -14.49 11.18 -21.47
C ARG A 246 -13.56 10.10 -20.91
N ASN A 247 -13.51 9.94 -19.59
CA ASN A 247 -12.74 8.88 -18.97
C ASN A 247 -13.62 8.00 -18.07
N VAL A 248 -13.30 6.73 -17.97
CA VAL A 248 -13.70 5.88 -16.83
C VAL A 248 -12.47 5.65 -15.98
N LEU A 249 -12.56 6.02 -14.73
CA LEU A 249 -11.46 5.94 -13.76
C LEU A 249 -11.75 4.85 -12.74
N ARG A 250 -10.72 4.10 -12.39
CA ARG A 250 -10.67 3.34 -11.15
C ARG A 250 -9.96 4.22 -10.11
N VAL A 251 -10.63 4.49 -9.01
CA VAL A 251 -10.12 5.33 -7.93
C VAL A 251 -10.14 4.58 -6.62
N GLN A 252 -9.29 5.01 -5.70
CA GLN A 252 -9.35 4.62 -4.30
C GLN A 252 -9.92 5.77 -3.51
N ARG A 253 -11.05 5.57 -2.82
CA ARG A 253 -11.65 6.54 -1.94
C ARG A 253 -11.18 6.31 -0.50
N TYR A 254 -10.55 7.32 0.09
CA TYR A 254 -10.09 7.32 1.48
C TYR A 254 -10.96 8.23 2.33
N GLU A 255 -11.17 7.85 3.57
CA GLU A 255 -11.84 8.69 4.55
C GLU A 255 -10.80 9.42 5.41
N ARG A 256 -10.89 10.76 5.49
CA ARG A 256 -9.99 11.56 6.34
C ARG A 256 -10.31 11.34 7.81
N LYS A 257 -9.31 11.03 8.63
CA LYS A 257 -9.46 10.97 10.09
C LYS A 257 -9.76 12.33 10.69
N HIS A 258 -9.16 13.38 10.14
CA HIS A 258 -9.38 14.78 10.53
C HIS A 258 -9.83 15.56 9.32
N VAL A 259 -11.06 16.03 9.34
CA VAL A 259 -11.66 16.77 8.24
C VAL A 259 -11.55 18.28 8.56
N PRO A 260 -10.78 19.07 7.79
CA PRO A 260 -10.82 20.53 7.90
C PRO A 260 -12.22 21.06 7.59
N ALA A 261 -12.58 22.23 8.17
CA ALA A 261 -13.94 22.78 8.12
C ALA A 261 -14.53 22.87 6.70
N ASP A 262 -13.70 23.21 5.71
CA ASP A 262 -14.13 23.42 4.33
C ASP A 262 -13.66 22.31 3.36
N ALA A 263 -13.27 21.15 3.90
CA ALA A 263 -12.77 20.03 3.09
C ALA A 263 -13.76 18.86 3.04
N SER A 264 -13.75 18.12 1.93
CA SER A 264 -14.49 16.87 1.84
C SER A 264 -13.98 15.84 2.85
N ARG A 265 -14.90 15.09 3.47
CA ARG A 265 -14.58 13.92 4.29
C ARG A 265 -13.81 12.86 3.50
N TYR A 266 -14.06 12.77 2.20
CA TYR A 266 -13.45 11.78 1.32
C TYR A 266 -12.40 12.41 0.41
N VAL A 267 -11.35 11.63 0.16
CA VAL A 267 -10.31 11.90 -0.84
C VAL A 267 -10.34 10.79 -1.86
N TYR A 268 -10.28 11.16 -3.12
CA TYR A 268 -10.24 10.22 -4.23
C TYR A 268 -8.86 10.28 -4.87
N VAL A 269 -8.21 9.14 -4.97
CA VAL A 269 -6.88 9.01 -5.58
C VAL A 269 -7.00 8.13 -6.81
N LEU A 270 -6.50 8.60 -7.94
CA LEU A 270 -6.49 7.83 -9.18
C LEU A 270 -5.64 6.57 -9.01
N ASP A 271 -6.22 5.42 -9.29
CA ASP A 271 -5.52 4.15 -9.40
C ASP A 271 -5.16 3.86 -10.88
N MET A 272 -6.15 3.95 -11.79
CA MET A 272 -5.90 3.86 -13.22
C MET A 272 -7.03 4.48 -14.06
N VAL A 273 -6.69 4.86 -15.28
CA VAL A 273 -7.68 5.18 -16.32
C VAL A 273 -8.07 3.87 -17.01
N VAL A 274 -9.35 3.48 -16.89
CA VAL A 274 -9.89 2.23 -17.45
C VAL A 274 -10.31 2.42 -18.90
N GLU A 275 -11.01 3.54 -19.18
CA GLU A 275 -11.46 3.91 -20.52
C GLU A 275 -11.11 5.37 -20.79
N SER A 276 -10.77 5.68 -22.03
CA SER A 276 -10.56 7.05 -22.50
C SER A 276 -11.15 7.19 -23.91
N GLU A 277 -11.97 8.21 -24.12
CA GLU A 277 -12.64 8.46 -25.40
C GLU A 277 -12.65 9.96 -25.70
N ILE A 278 -12.19 10.33 -26.89
CA ILE A 278 -12.32 11.71 -27.40
C ILE A 278 -13.74 11.89 -27.91
N VAL A 279 -14.48 12.79 -27.26
CA VAL A 279 -15.86 13.13 -27.64
C VAL A 279 -15.84 14.37 -28.52
N LYS A 280 -16.23 14.21 -29.77
CA LYS A 280 -16.35 15.35 -30.70
C LYS A 280 -17.47 16.25 -30.23
N PRO A 281 -17.31 17.61 -30.25
CA PRO A 281 -18.41 18.54 -30.04
C PRO A 281 -19.49 18.28 -31.09
N ARG A 282 -20.74 18.20 -30.64
CA ARG A 282 -21.90 18.21 -31.55
C ARG A 282 -22.19 19.59 -32.03
#